data_915c2ac8fce92f28dbd08ea4ac89469c
#
_entry.id   915c2ac8fce92f28dbd08ea4ac89469c
#
_cell.length_a   1.000
_cell.length_b   1.000
_cell.length_c   1.000
_cell.angle_alpha   90.00
_cell.angle_beta   90.00
_cell.angle_gamma   90.00
#
_symmetry.space_group_name_H-M   'P 1'
#
loop_
_entity.id
_entity.type
_entity.pdbx_description
1 polymer ?
#
loop_
_entity_poly.entity_id
_entity_poly.type
_entity_poly.pdbx_seq_one_letter_code
_entity_poly.pdbx_strand_id
1 'polypeptide(L)'
;MSLRYVYGQDETVRFVAQLIPHVDRGFPADHLSIGVIDASGRMVAGIVYYFWNKKNGTIEIAAAALPGVRWFTRETIRRALDFAFTQCRCQMVIMRVRGEDERLLYQLARFGCSFIALPRLYGRDTDGVMCLLTDDAYAAHPASSPKIREAA
;
A
#
# COMPACT_ATOMS: atom_id res chain seq x y z
N MET A 1 12.70 12.90 -11.91
CA MET A 1 11.53 13.54 -11.31
C MET A 1 11.54 13.34 -9.81
N SER A 2 11.48 14.43 -9.07
CA SER A 2 11.53 14.39 -7.61
C SER A 2 10.12 14.27 -7.03
N LEU A 3 9.89 13.24 -6.22
CA LEU A 3 8.65 13.06 -5.47
C LEU A 3 8.88 13.48 -4.01
N ARG A 4 7.87 14.08 -3.42
CA ARG A 4 7.86 14.46 -2.02
C ARG A 4 6.71 13.71 -1.31
N TYR A 5 6.89 13.43 -0.04
CA TYR A 5 5.95 12.63 0.74
C TYR A 5 5.41 13.44 1.91
N VAL A 6 4.10 13.39 2.12
CA VAL A 6 3.42 14.05 3.24
C VAL A 6 2.66 13.00 4.05
N TYR A 7 2.72 13.11 5.37
CA TYR A 7 2.18 12.12 6.29
C TYR A 7 0.99 12.67 7.06
N GLY A 8 -0.04 11.84 7.24
CA GLY A 8 -1.16 12.16 8.13
C GLY A 8 -2.08 13.27 7.65
N GLN A 9 -2.17 13.50 6.34
CA GLN A 9 -3.02 14.55 5.77
C GLN A 9 -4.40 14.00 5.38
N ASP A 10 -5.46 14.65 5.84
CA ASP A 10 -6.84 14.27 5.47
C ASP A 10 -7.08 14.35 3.96
N GLU A 11 -6.41 15.27 3.29
CA GLU A 11 -6.46 15.40 1.84
C GLU A 11 -6.04 14.11 1.13
N THR A 12 -5.00 13.45 1.63
CA THR A 12 -4.53 12.17 1.07
C THR A 12 -5.62 11.10 1.16
N VAL A 13 -6.29 11.00 2.28
CA VAL A 13 -7.35 10.01 2.50
C VAL A 13 -8.52 10.26 1.56
N ARG A 14 -8.93 11.51 1.40
CA ARG A 14 -9.98 11.89 0.44
C ARG A 14 -9.57 11.59 -0.99
N PHE A 15 -8.33 11.88 -1.34
CA PHE A 15 -7.77 11.60 -2.67
C PHE A 15 -7.85 10.12 -3.00
N VAL A 16 -7.41 9.26 -2.10
CA VAL A 16 -7.44 7.81 -2.31
C VAL A 16 -8.89 7.29 -2.38
N ALA A 17 -9.74 7.75 -1.47
CA ALA A 17 -11.14 7.31 -1.44
C ALA A 17 -11.90 7.63 -2.74
N GLN A 18 -11.59 8.76 -3.37
CA GLN A 18 -12.20 9.16 -4.65
C GLN A 18 -11.77 8.27 -5.82
N LEU A 19 -10.56 7.72 -5.75
CA LEU A 19 -10.02 6.92 -6.84
C LEU A 19 -10.30 5.41 -6.71
N ILE A 20 -10.75 4.96 -5.55
CA ILE A 20 -11.07 3.55 -5.31
C ILE A 20 -12.59 3.37 -5.26
N PRO A 21 -13.22 2.80 -6.30
CA PRO A 21 -14.68 2.75 -6.39
C PRO A 21 -15.39 1.97 -5.28
N HIS A 22 -14.72 1.00 -4.66
CA HIS A 22 -15.33 0.17 -3.62
C HIS A 22 -15.18 0.74 -2.21
N VAL A 23 -14.60 1.93 -2.08
CA VAL A 23 -14.45 2.62 -0.78
C VAL A 23 -15.40 3.83 -0.74
N ASP A 24 -16.66 3.58 -1.02
CA ASP A 24 -17.69 4.61 -1.14
C ASP A 24 -18.00 5.31 0.18
N ARG A 25 -17.77 4.63 1.32
CA ARG A 25 -17.98 5.17 2.66
C ARG A 25 -16.69 5.68 3.32
N GLY A 26 -15.59 5.75 2.57
CA GLY A 26 -14.30 6.15 3.09
C GLY A 26 -13.62 5.04 3.90
N PHE A 27 -12.58 5.42 4.61
CA PHE A 27 -11.79 4.49 5.44
C PHE A 27 -12.21 4.56 6.89
N PRO A 28 -11.95 3.50 7.69
CA PRO A 28 -12.17 3.55 9.14
C PRO A 28 -11.48 4.75 9.79
N ALA A 29 -12.02 5.22 10.92
CA ALA A 29 -11.51 6.43 11.60
C ALA A 29 -10.04 6.32 12.00
N ASP A 30 -9.59 5.10 12.36
CA ASP A 30 -8.20 4.85 12.75
C ASP A 30 -7.34 4.58 11.52
N HIS A 31 -7.14 5.58 10.70
CA HIS A 31 -6.31 5.47 9.52
C HIS A 31 -5.07 6.34 9.61
N LEU A 32 -4.03 5.92 8.89
CA LEU A 32 -2.80 6.68 8.69
C LEU A 32 -2.61 6.85 7.19
N SER A 33 -1.80 7.80 6.76
CA SER A 33 -1.66 8.05 5.33
C SER A 33 -0.30 8.61 4.95
N ILE A 34 0.09 8.35 3.69
CA ILE A 34 1.24 8.96 3.04
C ILE A 34 0.75 9.48 1.69
N GLY A 35 0.84 10.78 1.48
CA GLY A 35 0.57 11.40 0.18
C GLY A 35 1.85 11.54 -0.62
N VAL A 36 1.75 11.39 -1.93
CA VAL A 36 2.86 11.53 -2.87
C VAL A 36 2.62 12.77 -3.72
N ILE A 37 3.55 13.72 -3.63
CA ILE A 37 3.44 15.05 -4.25
C ILE A 37 4.52 15.15 -5.34
N ASP A 38 4.13 15.60 -6.53
CA ASP A 38 5.08 15.80 -7.62
C ASP A 38 5.83 17.14 -7.50
N ALA A 39 6.73 17.40 -8.44
CA ALA A 39 7.55 18.61 -8.44
C ALA A 39 6.73 19.91 -8.56
N SER A 40 5.51 19.84 -9.12
CA SER A 40 4.61 21.00 -9.23
C SER A 40 3.82 21.28 -7.95
N GLY A 41 3.92 20.43 -6.94
CA GLY A 41 3.15 20.54 -5.70
C GLY A 41 1.80 19.86 -5.74
N ARG A 42 1.52 19.07 -6.80
CA ARG A 42 0.25 18.37 -6.95
C ARG A 42 0.33 16.97 -6.33
N MET A 43 -0.72 16.58 -5.61
CA MET A 43 -0.86 15.21 -5.13
C MET A 43 -1.16 14.28 -6.30
N VAL A 44 -0.31 13.29 -6.50
CA VAL A 44 -0.40 12.37 -7.63
C VAL A 44 -0.71 10.94 -7.21
N ALA A 45 -0.47 10.61 -5.96
CA ALA A 45 -0.78 9.29 -5.39
C ALA A 45 -0.99 9.41 -3.89
N GLY A 46 -1.60 8.39 -3.32
CA GLY A 46 -1.80 8.31 -1.88
C GLY A 46 -1.83 6.86 -1.42
N ILE A 47 -1.43 6.67 -0.18
CA ILE A 47 -1.39 5.38 0.49
C ILE A 47 -2.12 5.56 1.81
N VAL A 48 -3.10 4.70 2.07
CA VAL A 48 -3.88 4.71 3.32
C VAL A 48 -3.68 3.40 4.04
N TYR A 49 -3.39 3.49 5.33
CA TYR A 49 -3.21 2.38 6.25
C TYR A 49 -4.41 2.33 7.18
N TYR A 50 -5.01 1.18 7.34
CA TYR A 50 -6.20 1.00 8.17
C TYR A 50 -6.24 -0.39 8.79
N PHE A 51 -7.17 -0.62 9.71
CA PHE A 51 -7.28 -1.87 10.46
C PHE A 51 -5.96 -2.29 11.12
N TRP A 52 -5.24 -1.32 11.68
CA TRP A 52 -4.00 -1.60 12.40
C TRP A 52 -4.30 -2.33 13.71
N ASN A 53 -3.87 -3.59 13.77
CA ASN A 53 -3.95 -4.40 14.98
C ASN A 53 -2.56 -4.47 15.61
N LYS A 54 -2.35 -3.63 16.63
CA LYS A 54 -1.04 -3.54 17.30
C LYS A 54 -0.64 -4.83 17.99
N LYS A 55 -1.61 -5.56 18.52
CA LYS A 55 -1.36 -6.82 19.24
C LYS A 55 -0.85 -7.90 18.29
N ASN A 56 -1.50 -8.05 17.15
CA ASN A 56 -1.13 -9.07 16.15
C ASN A 56 -0.02 -8.59 15.22
N GLY A 57 0.24 -7.29 15.14
CA GLY A 57 1.23 -6.74 14.21
C GLY A 57 0.78 -6.80 12.76
N THR A 58 -0.49 -6.51 12.48
CA THR A 58 -1.04 -6.52 11.11
C THR A 58 -1.65 -5.18 10.77
N ILE A 59 -1.62 -4.85 9.47
CA ILE A 59 -2.21 -3.63 8.94
C ILE A 59 -2.64 -3.85 7.49
N GLU A 60 -3.72 -3.21 7.07
CA GLU A 60 -4.13 -3.20 5.67
C GLU A 60 -3.67 -1.91 4.99
N ILE A 61 -3.33 -2.02 3.72
CA ILE A 61 -2.89 -0.88 2.89
C ILE A 61 -3.78 -0.79 1.65
N ALA A 62 -4.25 0.40 1.35
CA ALA A 62 -4.85 0.74 0.07
C ALA A 62 -4.07 1.89 -0.55
N ALA A 63 -3.88 1.85 -1.85
CA ALA A 63 -3.17 2.89 -2.57
C ALA A 63 -3.86 3.20 -3.90
N ALA A 64 -3.77 4.44 -4.32
CA ALA A 64 -4.29 4.87 -5.61
C ALA A 64 -3.44 6.02 -6.16
N ALA A 65 -3.44 6.17 -7.48
CA ALA A 65 -2.68 7.20 -8.15
C ALA A 65 -3.45 7.73 -9.37
N LEU A 66 -3.13 8.95 -9.78
CA LEU A 66 -3.62 9.50 -11.04
C LEU A 66 -3.09 8.68 -12.21
N PRO A 67 -3.90 8.51 -13.28
CA PRO A 67 -3.43 7.78 -14.48
C PRO A 67 -2.17 8.40 -15.06
N GLY A 68 -1.26 7.55 -15.57
CA GLY A 68 -0.06 7.98 -16.27
C GLY A 68 1.05 8.54 -15.40
N VAL A 69 0.89 8.56 -14.09
CA VAL A 69 1.92 9.07 -13.18
C VAL A 69 2.83 7.92 -12.73
N ARG A 70 4.14 8.17 -12.81
CA ARG A 70 5.14 7.21 -12.33
C ARG A 70 5.39 7.44 -10.83
N TRP A 71 4.55 6.86 -9.99
CA TRP A 71 4.63 7.00 -8.54
C TRP A 71 5.13 5.75 -7.82
N PHE A 72 4.96 4.57 -8.44
CA PHE A 72 5.33 3.27 -7.86
C PHE A 72 6.83 3.03 -8.05
N THR A 73 7.63 3.93 -7.46
CA THR A 73 9.08 3.89 -7.51
C THR A 73 9.63 3.08 -6.33
N ARG A 74 10.91 2.70 -6.43
CA ARG A 74 11.59 2.03 -5.31
C ARG A 74 11.51 2.85 -4.01
N GLU A 75 11.67 4.17 -4.12
CA GLU A 75 11.58 5.06 -2.96
C GLU A 75 10.18 5.08 -2.36
N THR A 76 9.15 5.17 -3.17
CA THR A 76 7.75 5.16 -2.70
C THR A 76 7.43 3.84 -2.00
N ILE A 77 7.82 2.73 -2.59
CA ILE A 77 7.59 1.40 -2.01
C ILE A 77 8.32 1.27 -0.68
N ARG A 78 9.58 1.68 -0.64
CA ARG A 78 10.37 1.65 0.59
C ARG A 78 9.71 2.47 1.69
N ARG A 79 9.29 3.69 1.40
CA ARG A 79 8.62 4.53 2.38
C ARG A 79 7.31 3.91 2.89
N ALA A 80 6.52 3.37 1.98
CA ALA A 80 5.24 2.75 2.33
C ALA A 80 5.43 1.53 3.23
N LEU A 81 6.36 0.67 2.91
CA LEU A 81 6.58 -0.58 3.63
C LEU A 81 7.40 -0.38 4.91
N ASP A 82 8.39 0.49 4.89
CA ASP A 82 9.14 0.82 6.11
C ASP A 82 8.21 1.47 7.15
N PHE A 83 7.26 2.28 6.73
CA PHE A 83 6.27 2.85 7.64
C PHE A 83 5.50 1.74 8.37
N ALA A 84 5.01 0.75 7.64
CA ALA A 84 4.26 -0.35 8.22
C ALA A 84 5.13 -1.25 9.10
N PHE A 85 6.28 -1.67 8.62
CA PHE A 85 7.12 -2.66 9.30
C PHE A 85 7.99 -2.05 10.41
N THR A 86 8.47 -0.83 10.24
CA THR A 86 9.36 -0.19 11.22
C THR A 86 8.59 0.71 12.18
N GLN A 87 7.82 1.67 11.68
CA GLN A 87 7.12 2.62 12.55
C GLN A 87 5.90 2.01 13.21
N CYS A 88 5.09 1.27 12.47
CA CYS A 88 3.91 0.58 13.01
C CYS A 88 4.26 -0.78 13.62
N ARG A 89 5.49 -1.24 13.47
CA ARG A 89 5.99 -2.51 14.03
C ARG A 89 5.14 -3.71 13.62
N CYS A 90 4.59 -3.67 12.41
CA CYS A 90 3.83 -4.79 11.89
C CYS A 90 4.76 -5.91 11.43
N GLN A 91 4.26 -7.13 11.51
CA GLN A 91 4.94 -8.30 10.96
C GLN A 91 4.29 -8.78 9.66
N MET A 92 3.12 -8.25 9.31
CA MET A 92 2.44 -8.57 8.07
C MET A 92 1.59 -7.40 7.58
N VAL A 93 1.65 -7.17 6.26
CA VAL A 93 0.84 -6.18 5.54
C VAL A 93 -0.13 -6.92 4.62
N ILE A 94 -1.36 -6.45 4.57
CA ILE A 94 -2.43 -7.01 3.75
C ILE A 94 -2.87 -5.96 2.72
N MET A 95 -2.99 -6.37 1.47
CA MET A 95 -3.52 -5.52 0.39
C MET A 95 -4.58 -6.29 -0.39
N ARG A 96 -5.67 -5.63 -0.75
CA ARG A 96 -6.71 -6.21 -1.60
C ARG A 96 -6.60 -5.59 -2.98
N VAL A 97 -6.39 -6.42 -3.99
CA VAL A 97 -6.14 -6.00 -5.36
C VAL A 97 -7.17 -6.65 -6.29
N ARG A 98 -7.60 -5.94 -7.32
CA ARG A 98 -8.44 -6.53 -8.37
C ARG A 98 -7.64 -7.60 -9.10
N GLY A 99 -8.27 -8.76 -9.33
CA GLY A 99 -7.63 -9.86 -10.02
C GLY A 99 -7.24 -9.54 -11.47
N GLU A 100 -7.93 -8.58 -12.08
CA GLU A 100 -7.65 -8.11 -13.44
C GLU A 100 -6.42 -7.17 -13.52
N ASP A 101 -5.92 -6.68 -12.38
CA ASP A 101 -4.73 -5.82 -12.35
C ASP A 101 -3.44 -6.67 -12.33
N GLU A 102 -3.21 -7.34 -13.44
CA GLU A 102 -2.10 -8.30 -13.58
C GLU A 102 -0.73 -7.65 -13.39
N ARG A 103 -0.58 -6.40 -13.84
CA ARG A 103 0.69 -5.67 -13.71
C ARG A 103 1.05 -5.43 -12.25
N LEU A 104 0.09 -4.96 -11.46
CA LEU A 104 0.31 -4.73 -10.04
C LEU A 104 0.60 -6.04 -9.31
N LEU A 105 -0.16 -7.09 -9.59
CA LEU A 105 0.06 -8.41 -9.00
C LEU A 105 1.45 -8.95 -9.32
N TYR A 106 1.92 -8.80 -10.56
CA TYR A 106 3.27 -9.18 -10.94
C TYR A 106 4.33 -8.41 -10.14
N GLN A 107 4.16 -7.10 -9.99
CA GLN A 107 5.08 -6.28 -9.21
C GLN A 107 5.10 -6.69 -7.73
N LEU A 108 3.94 -6.95 -7.14
CA LEU A 108 3.84 -7.39 -5.76
C LEU A 108 4.46 -8.78 -5.55
N ALA A 109 4.30 -9.69 -6.51
CA ALA A 109 4.93 -11.00 -6.46
C ALA A 109 6.46 -10.88 -6.37
N ARG A 110 7.03 -9.94 -7.09
CA ARG A 110 8.48 -9.70 -7.07
C ARG A 110 8.98 -9.19 -5.73
N PHE A 111 8.12 -8.57 -4.93
CA PHE A 111 8.46 -8.14 -3.57
C PHE A 111 8.33 -9.25 -2.54
N GLY A 112 7.86 -10.42 -2.93
CA GLY A 112 7.73 -11.55 -2.03
C GLY A 112 6.33 -11.74 -1.47
N CYS A 113 5.32 -11.03 -2.02
CA CYS A 113 3.94 -11.24 -1.61
C CYS A 113 3.47 -12.64 -1.95
N SER A 114 2.69 -13.23 -1.05
CA SER A 114 1.87 -14.39 -1.32
C SER A 114 0.43 -13.95 -1.61
N PHE A 115 -0.34 -14.80 -2.28
CA PHE A 115 -1.65 -14.40 -2.79
C PHE A 115 -2.72 -15.42 -2.42
N ILE A 116 -3.91 -14.91 -2.08
CA ILE A 116 -5.11 -15.72 -1.86
C ILE A 116 -6.20 -15.19 -2.77
N ALA A 117 -6.76 -16.05 -3.62
CA ALA A 117 -7.85 -15.66 -4.50
C ALA A 117 -9.14 -15.45 -3.69
N LEU A 118 -9.83 -14.36 -3.99
CA LEU A 118 -11.11 -14.01 -3.37
C LEU A 118 -12.17 -13.89 -4.48
N PRO A 119 -12.82 -15.01 -4.85
CA PRO A 119 -13.81 -14.96 -5.91
C PRO A 119 -14.93 -13.94 -5.62
N ARG A 120 -15.28 -13.16 -6.63
CA ARG A 120 -16.38 -12.18 -6.59
C ARG A 120 -16.23 -11.06 -5.57
N LEU A 121 -15.02 -10.80 -5.09
CA LEU A 121 -14.78 -9.74 -4.09
C LEU A 121 -15.27 -8.36 -4.57
N TYR A 122 -15.15 -8.08 -5.86
CA TYR A 122 -15.49 -6.79 -6.46
C TYR A 122 -16.70 -6.86 -7.39
N GLY A 123 -17.55 -7.87 -7.23
CA GLY A 123 -18.75 -8.06 -8.01
C GLY A 123 -18.84 -9.47 -8.59
N ARG A 124 -19.97 -9.77 -9.19
CA ARG A 124 -20.26 -11.11 -9.71
C ARG A 124 -19.21 -11.64 -10.68
N ASP A 125 -18.64 -10.76 -11.49
CA ASP A 125 -17.69 -11.12 -12.54
C ASP A 125 -16.27 -10.58 -12.29
N THR A 126 -16.01 -10.07 -11.09
CA THR A 126 -14.72 -9.47 -10.76
C THR A 126 -14.14 -10.05 -9.48
N ASP A 127 -13.14 -10.89 -9.65
CA ASP A 127 -12.44 -11.48 -8.53
C ASP A 127 -11.46 -10.49 -7.92
N GLY A 128 -11.19 -10.69 -6.63
CA GLY A 128 -10.11 -10.02 -5.93
C GLY A 128 -8.99 -10.97 -5.59
N VAL A 129 -7.88 -10.39 -5.17
CA VAL A 129 -6.73 -11.11 -4.65
C VAL A 129 -6.31 -10.44 -3.35
N MET A 130 -6.18 -11.22 -2.30
CA MET A 130 -5.57 -10.76 -1.05
C MET A 130 -4.07 -11.00 -1.15
N CYS A 131 -3.30 -9.92 -1.10
CA CYS A 131 -1.85 -9.96 -1.16
C CYS A 131 -1.30 -9.81 0.25
N LEU A 132 -0.44 -10.74 0.66
CA LEU A 132 0.14 -10.79 1.98
C LEU A 132 1.65 -10.61 1.88
N LEU A 133 2.21 -9.67 2.64
CA LEU A 133 3.65 -9.45 2.69
C LEU A 133 4.10 -9.48 4.15
N THR A 134 4.96 -10.43 4.49
CA THR A 134 5.57 -10.49 5.82
C THR A 134 6.83 -9.61 5.87
N ASP A 135 7.22 -9.22 7.08
CA ASP A 135 8.46 -8.49 7.32
C ASP A 135 9.69 -9.29 6.87
N ASP A 136 9.69 -10.60 7.07
CA ASP A 136 10.79 -11.48 6.64
C ASP A 136 10.94 -11.47 5.10
N ALA A 137 9.82 -11.61 4.38
CA ALA A 137 9.85 -11.59 2.92
C ALA A 137 10.32 -10.24 2.38
N TYR A 138 9.85 -9.14 2.99
CA TYR A 138 10.29 -7.81 2.60
C TYR A 138 11.77 -7.58 2.91
N ALA A 139 12.24 -8.01 4.09
CA ALA A 139 13.64 -7.87 4.48
C ALA A 139 14.59 -8.58 3.51
N ALA A 140 14.16 -9.69 2.92
CA ALA A 140 14.95 -10.42 1.92
C ALA A 140 15.01 -9.71 0.57
N HIS A 141 14.14 -8.71 0.31
CA HIS A 141 14.10 -7.99 -0.96
C HIS A 141 15.17 -6.89 -1.02
N PRO A 142 15.89 -6.72 -2.16
CA PRO A 142 16.93 -5.68 -2.29
C PRO A 142 16.44 -4.25 -2.08
N ALA A 143 15.15 -3.99 -2.28
CA ALA A 143 14.57 -2.65 -2.08
C ALA A 143 14.28 -2.33 -0.61
N SER A 144 14.35 -3.30 0.31
CA SER A 144 14.12 -3.06 1.73
C SER A 144 15.20 -2.14 2.31
N SER A 145 14.84 -1.39 3.37
CA SER A 145 15.80 -0.53 4.04
C SER A 145 16.81 -1.35 4.87
N PRO A 146 18.01 -0.79 5.15
CA PRO A 146 18.96 -1.44 6.06
C PRO A 146 18.36 -1.76 7.44
N LYS A 147 17.51 -0.89 7.98
CA LYS A 147 16.85 -1.12 9.27
C LYS A 147 16.02 -2.39 9.30
N ILE A 148 15.25 -2.64 8.25
CA ILE A 148 14.43 -3.86 8.14
C ILE A 148 15.35 -5.08 8.03
N ARG A 149 16.39 -5.00 7.19
CA ARG A 149 17.32 -6.12 7.01
C ARG A 149 18.08 -6.49 8.29
N GLU A 150 18.45 -5.49 9.09
CA GLU A 150 19.11 -5.72 10.37
C GLU A 150 18.20 -6.33 11.42
N ALA A 151 16.91 -5.98 11.39
CA ALA A 151 15.92 -6.49 12.34
C ALA A 151 15.49 -7.93 12.02
N ALA A 152 15.61 -8.36 10.78
CA ALA A 152 15.24 -9.71 10.34
C ALA A 152 16.34 -10.72 10.70
#